data_d5cbea7ef1f1806a392d5441b1d01447
#
_entry.id   d5cbea7ef1f1806a392d5441b1d01447
#
_cell.length_a   1.000
_cell.length_b   1.000
_cell.length_c   1.000
_cell.angle_alpha   90.00
_cell.angle_beta   90.00
_cell.angle_gamma   90.00
#
_symmetry.space_group_name_H-M   'P 1'
#
loop_
_entity.id
_entity.type
_entity.pdbx_description
1 polymer ?
#
loop_
_entity_poly.entity_id
_entity_poly.type
_entity_poly.pdbx_seq_one_letter_code
_entity_poly.pdbx_strand_id
1 'polypeptide(L)'
;MTKFRLAHLGLVMAAIGFTAAAPLVGLSPVAYAADAVRAEVGKPLQEAQKLAQAGKNKEALAKLKEADAVGGKSPNEIYLIERTRASAAAAAGDNDAAAKAFEAVINSGKLSPAEAPKFTQALAGIYYRAKDYPKAIIWIQRSLKDSDNPQMHELLVQTYYISGKYAEAAKELQSSHANSEGSLQMLANIQLKQNDKAGYVQTLEKLAGSYPKTSYWADLLNRVSGKPGFSGTLSLDVQRLRLANGLLAKPGEYMEMSQLALQAGNPAEALKVIDQGYKKGVLGVGSDAPRHQRLKDLAVKTAADSEKTAAAQEAELTKNKDADGLSNLGFGMVTAGKADKGLELMTKAAKMDEAKHPEELKLHLGIAQAQAGKKAAALATLKTVKGTDGAADLARYWTLQINHPM
;
A
#
# COMPACT_ATOMS: atom_id res chain seq x y z
N MET A 1 -10.67 14.26 -8.41
CA MET A 1 -9.56 13.44 -8.98
C MET A 1 -8.25 13.94 -8.39
N THR A 2 -7.90 13.43 -7.22
CA THR A 2 -6.62 13.73 -6.58
C THR A 2 -5.59 12.85 -7.25
N LYS A 3 -4.79 13.44 -8.14
CA LYS A 3 -3.62 12.79 -8.72
C LYS A 3 -2.66 12.49 -7.57
N PHE A 4 -2.56 11.22 -7.15
CA PHE A 4 -1.43 10.76 -6.40
C PHE A 4 -0.19 11.12 -7.21
N ARG A 5 0.49 12.19 -6.81
CA ARG A 5 1.67 12.68 -7.52
C ARG A 5 2.75 11.63 -7.42
N LEU A 6 3.23 11.18 -8.55
CA LEU A 6 4.42 10.36 -8.78
C LEU A 6 5.70 10.84 -8.04
N ALA A 7 5.61 11.90 -7.24
CA ALA A 7 6.73 12.50 -6.53
C ALA A 7 7.36 11.59 -5.46
N HIS A 8 6.71 10.48 -5.06
CA HIS A 8 7.29 9.56 -4.08
C HIS A 8 7.94 8.31 -4.71
N LEU A 9 7.70 8.03 -5.99
CA LEU A 9 8.43 6.97 -6.71
C LEU A 9 9.90 7.32 -6.98
N GLY A 10 10.23 8.61 -6.97
CA GLY A 10 11.61 9.07 -7.15
C GLY A 10 12.50 8.85 -5.92
N LEU A 11 11.93 8.72 -4.73
CA LEU A 11 12.71 8.57 -3.48
C LEU A 11 13.07 7.11 -3.17
N VAL A 12 12.29 6.13 -3.66
CA VAL A 12 12.61 4.71 -3.49
C VAL A 12 13.76 4.29 -4.41
N MET A 13 13.94 4.97 -5.55
CA MET A 13 15.06 4.69 -6.48
C MET A 13 16.44 5.09 -5.94
N ALA A 14 16.51 5.92 -4.89
CA ALA A 14 17.79 6.34 -4.29
C ALA A 14 18.26 5.40 -3.15
N ALA A 15 17.41 4.50 -2.67
CA ALA A 15 17.73 3.63 -1.53
C ALA A 15 18.29 2.24 -1.93
N ILE A 16 18.19 1.85 -3.20
CA ILE A 16 18.98 0.71 -3.68
C ILE A 16 20.36 1.26 -4.01
N GLY A 17 21.11 1.55 -2.96
CA GLY A 17 22.53 1.76 -3.02
C GLY A 17 23.23 0.47 -3.42
N PHE A 18 23.04 0.01 -4.66
CA PHE A 18 24.12 -0.66 -5.35
C PHE A 18 25.20 0.41 -5.55
N THR A 19 25.84 0.80 -4.45
CA THR A 19 27.16 1.37 -4.54
C THR A 19 27.97 0.30 -5.28
N ALA A 20 28.26 0.56 -6.55
CA ALA A 20 29.21 -0.21 -7.35
C ALA A 20 30.63 -0.18 -6.73
N ALA A 21 30.73 0.26 -5.52
CA ALA A 21 31.89 0.37 -4.68
C ALA A 21 31.74 -0.44 -3.39
N ALA A 22 31.08 -1.59 -3.39
CA ALA A 22 31.65 -2.65 -2.59
C ALA A 22 32.95 -3.01 -3.31
N PRO A 23 34.15 -2.67 -2.75
CA PRO A 23 35.34 -3.25 -3.29
C PRO A 23 35.06 -4.77 -3.28
N LEU A 24 35.27 -5.45 -4.39
CA LEU A 24 35.52 -6.89 -4.38
C LEU A 24 36.86 -7.05 -3.62
N VAL A 25 36.83 -6.64 -2.31
CA VAL A 25 37.90 -6.74 -1.35
C VAL A 25 38.01 -8.21 -1.04
N GLY A 26 39.00 -8.78 -1.60
CA GLY A 26 39.33 -10.16 -1.42
C GLY A 26 39.98 -10.72 -2.68
N LEU A 27 40.72 -9.91 -3.41
CA LEU A 27 41.83 -10.48 -4.20
C LEU A 27 42.92 -10.88 -3.20
N SER A 28 42.62 -11.88 -2.35
CA SER A 28 43.70 -12.68 -1.78
C SER A 28 44.59 -13.13 -2.94
N PRO A 29 45.90 -13.08 -2.80
CA PRO A 29 46.78 -13.70 -3.79
C PRO A 29 46.42 -15.20 -3.84
N VAL A 30 45.59 -15.55 -4.83
CA VAL A 30 45.22 -16.94 -5.05
C VAL A 30 46.53 -17.62 -5.44
N ALA A 31 46.92 -18.60 -4.63
CA ALA A 31 48.08 -19.42 -4.90
C ALA A 31 47.96 -20.01 -6.32
N TYR A 32 48.80 -19.52 -7.22
CA TYR A 32 48.89 -19.98 -8.60
C TYR A 32 49.60 -21.35 -8.62
N ALA A 33 48.83 -22.40 -8.55
CA ALA A 33 49.33 -23.74 -8.85
C ALA A 33 48.26 -24.46 -9.69
N ALA A 34 48.29 -24.22 -11.00
CA ALA A 34 47.89 -25.17 -12.05
C ALA A 34 47.87 -24.60 -13.48
N ASP A 35 47.83 -23.24 -13.73
CA ASP A 35 48.05 -22.70 -15.07
C ASP A 35 48.84 -21.40 -14.95
N ALA A 36 50.15 -21.46 -15.13
CA ALA A 36 51.03 -20.28 -15.05
C ALA A 36 50.64 -19.25 -16.09
N VAL A 37 50.36 -18.01 -15.61
CA VAL A 37 50.11 -16.86 -16.50
C VAL A 37 51.45 -16.47 -17.15
N ARG A 38 51.48 -16.45 -18.47
CA ARG A 38 52.69 -16.05 -19.23
C ARG A 38 53.01 -14.58 -18.95
N ALA A 39 54.32 -14.26 -18.95
CA ALA A 39 54.79 -12.92 -18.59
C ALA A 39 54.18 -11.80 -19.48
N GLU A 40 53.96 -12.10 -20.78
CA GLU A 40 53.40 -11.17 -21.75
C GLU A 40 51.95 -10.79 -21.39
N VAL A 41 51.17 -11.70 -20.76
CA VAL A 41 49.82 -11.44 -20.26
C VAL A 41 49.86 -10.92 -18.83
N GLY A 42 50.71 -11.46 -18.00
CA GLY A 42 50.80 -11.19 -16.56
C GLY A 42 51.20 -9.75 -16.24
N LYS A 43 52.15 -9.16 -16.98
CA LYS A 43 52.61 -7.81 -16.75
C LYS A 43 51.48 -6.76 -16.96
N PRO A 44 50.84 -6.66 -18.14
CA PRO A 44 49.73 -5.70 -18.33
C PRO A 44 48.54 -6.00 -17.43
N LEU A 45 48.25 -7.26 -17.09
CA LEU A 45 47.19 -7.62 -16.15
C LEU A 45 47.47 -7.10 -14.74
N GLN A 46 48.68 -7.25 -14.20
CA GLN A 46 49.06 -6.72 -12.89
C GLN A 46 49.02 -5.18 -12.85
N GLU A 47 49.45 -4.52 -13.93
CA GLU A 47 49.33 -3.06 -14.05
C GLU A 47 47.87 -2.63 -14.05
N ALA A 48 47.00 -3.30 -14.80
CA ALA A 48 45.58 -3.05 -14.82
C ALA A 48 44.94 -3.23 -13.45
N GLN A 49 45.33 -4.28 -12.70
CA GLN A 49 44.83 -4.50 -11.32
C GLN A 49 45.25 -3.37 -10.38
N LYS A 50 46.52 -2.93 -10.43
CA LYS A 50 47.01 -1.79 -9.64
C LYS A 50 46.25 -0.49 -9.97
N LEU A 51 46.02 -0.22 -11.25
CA LEU A 51 45.27 0.94 -11.70
C LEU A 51 43.80 0.90 -11.22
N ALA A 52 43.16 -0.28 -11.33
CA ALA A 52 41.79 -0.47 -10.84
C ALA A 52 41.71 -0.25 -9.31
N GLN A 53 42.67 -0.79 -8.55
CA GLN A 53 42.76 -0.57 -7.09
C GLN A 53 42.97 0.92 -6.73
N ALA A 54 43.69 1.66 -7.58
CA ALA A 54 43.89 3.10 -7.44
C ALA A 54 42.68 3.93 -7.94
N GLY A 55 41.58 3.30 -8.35
CA GLY A 55 40.39 3.98 -8.90
C GLY A 55 40.54 4.49 -10.35
N LYS A 56 41.70 4.22 -10.99
CA LYS A 56 42.01 4.64 -12.37
C LYS A 56 41.44 3.64 -13.38
N ASN A 57 40.13 3.44 -13.33
CA ASN A 57 39.45 2.35 -14.04
C ASN A 57 39.56 2.44 -15.56
N LYS A 58 39.52 3.66 -16.13
CA LYS A 58 39.70 3.83 -17.59
C LYS A 58 41.12 3.44 -18.05
N GLU A 59 42.14 3.80 -17.26
CA GLU A 59 43.54 3.42 -17.52
C GLU A 59 43.70 1.90 -17.36
N ALA A 60 43.04 1.31 -16.36
CA ALA A 60 43.03 -0.14 -16.19
C ALA A 60 42.45 -0.87 -17.42
N LEU A 61 41.33 -0.40 -17.95
CA LEU A 61 40.70 -0.94 -19.16
C LEU A 61 41.62 -0.79 -20.39
N ALA A 62 42.40 0.29 -20.48
CA ALA A 62 43.38 0.46 -21.54
C ALA A 62 44.54 -0.59 -21.44
N LYS A 63 45.01 -0.83 -20.21
CA LYS A 63 46.06 -1.88 -19.98
C LYS A 63 45.57 -3.29 -20.27
N LEU A 64 44.27 -3.58 -20.00
CA LEU A 64 43.71 -4.88 -20.36
C LEU A 64 43.66 -5.12 -21.88
N LYS A 65 43.61 -4.07 -22.71
CA LYS A 65 43.74 -4.23 -24.16
C LYS A 65 45.11 -4.72 -24.59
N GLU A 66 46.17 -4.37 -23.85
CA GLU A 66 47.50 -4.89 -24.10
C GLU A 66 47.58 -6.41 -23.80
N ALA A 67 46.95 -6.85 -22.70
CA ALA A 67 46.80 -8.26 -22.39
C ALA A 67 45.96 -9.01 -23.44
N ASP A 68 44.92 -8.37 -23.99
CA ASP A 68 44.07 -8.95 -25.04
C ASP A 68 44.84 -9.18 -26.35
N ALA A 69 45.78 -8.30 -26.67
CA ALA A 69 46.58 -8.41 -27.90
C ALA A 69 47.50 -9.62 -27.93
N VAL A 70 47.76 -10.25 -26.78
CA VAL A 70 48.59 -11.46 -26.72
C VAL A 70 47.85 -12.66 -27.32
N GLY A 71 48.42 -13.28 -28.32
CA GLY A 71 47.84 -14.45 -28.99
C GLY A 71 47.88 -15.72 -28.13
N GLY A 72 46.98 -16.69 -28.41
CA GLY A 72 46.99 -18.03 -27.82
C GLY A 72 46.84 -18.05 -26.30
N LYS A 73 45.99 -17.15 -25.73
CA LYS A 73 45.72 -17.08 -24.28
C LYS A 73 45.08 -18.37 -23.76
N SER A 74 45.57 -18.84 -22.61
CA SER A 74 44.93 -19.95 -21.92
C SER A 74 43.54 -19.57 -21.36
N PRO A 75 42.66 -20.55 -21.10
CA PRO A 75 41.38 -20.30 -20.44
C PRO A 75 41.53 -19.60 -19.08
N ASN A 76 42.68 -19.80 -18.40
CA ASN A 76 42.96 -19.13 -17.13
C ASN A 76 43.34 -17.65 -17.32
N GLU A 77 44.18 -17.37 -18.32
CA GLU A 77 44.55 -16.02 -18.69
C GLU A 77 43.32 -15.21 -19.10
N ILE A 78 42.43 -15.77 -19.92
CA ILE A 78 41.18 -15.16 -20.32
C ILE A 78 40.30 -14.87 -19.09
N TYR A 79 40.13 -15.85 -18.20
CA TYR A 79 39.33 -15.67 -16.96
C TYR A 79 39.86 -14.52 -16.11
N LEU A 80 41.17 -14.41 -15.91
CA LEU A 80 41.76 -13.35 -15.07
C LEU A 80 41.65 -11.97 -15.71
N ILE A 81 41.82 -11.87 -17.03
CA ILE A 81 41.60 -10.65 -17.80
C ILE A 81 40.14 -10.20 -17.65
N GLU A 82 39.16 -11.10 -17.92
CA GLU A 82 37.76 -10.76 -17.88
C GLU A 82 37.29 -10.45 -16.45
N ARG A 83 37.83 -11.14 -15.43
CA ARG A 83 37.52 -10.82 -14.02
C ARG A 83 37.99 -9.42 -13.64
N THR A 84 39.19 -9.00 -14.08
CA THR A 84 39.70 -7.64 -13.85
C THR A 84 38.89 -6.62 -14.65
N ARG A 85 38.55 -6.94 -15.90
CA ARG A 85 37.73 -6.11 -16.77
C ARG A 85 36.34 -5.90 -16.18
N ALA A 86 35.71 -6.93 -15.65
CA ALA A 86 34.38 -6.86 -15.05
C ALA A 86 34.31 -5.80 -13.95
N SER A 87 35.27 -5.81 -13.01
CA SER A 87 35.31 -4.82 -11.93
C SER A 87 35.71 -3.42 -12.43
N ALA A 88 36.69 -3.28 -13.28
CA ALA A 88 37.15 -2.00 -13.81
C ALA A 88 36.08 -1.32 -14.68
N ALA A 89 35.42 -2.08 -15.57
CA ALA A 89 34.33 -1.55 -16.42
C ALA A 89 33.12 -1.14 -15.59
N ALA A 90 32.72 -1.95 -14.62
CA ALA A 90 31.60 -1.60 -13.72
C ALA A 90 31.89 -0.31 -12.93
N ALA A 91 33.12 -0.17 -12.41
CA ALA A 91 33.52 1.02 -11.69
C ALA A 91 33.72 2.25 -12.60
N ALA A 92 34.09 2.04 -13.87
CA ALA A 92 34.15 3.10 -14.88
C ALA A 92 32.76 3.54 -15.40
N GLY A 93 31.70 2.80 -15.10
CA GLY A 93 30.34 3.04 -15.63
C GLY A 93 30.14 2.53 -17.08
N ASP A 94 31.10 1.78 -17.63
CA ASP A 94 30.98 1.13 -18.94
C ASP A 94 30.16 -0.15 -18.78
N ASN A 95 28.84 0.01 -18.79
CA ASN A 95 27.91 -1.09 -18.56
C ASN A 95 28.01 -2.19 -19.62
N ASP A 96 28.30 -1.86 -20.88
CA ASP A 96 28.40 -2.83 -21.97
C ASP A 96 29.64 -3.71 -21.82
N ALA A 97 30.81 -3.11 -21.55
CA ALA A 97 32.03 -3.85 -21.30
C ALA A 97 31.91 -4.67 -20.01
N ALA A 98 31.32 -4.09 -18.96
CA ALA A 98 31.09 -4.80 -17.71
C ALA A 98 30.20 -6.03 -17.91
N ALA A 99 29.04 -5.89 -18.57
CA ALA A 99 28.13 -7.01 -18.81
C ALA A 99 28.79 -8.17 -19.53
N LYS A 100 29.51 -7.88 -20.63
CA LYS A 100 30.25 -8.91 -21.38
C LYS A 100 31.29 -9.63 -20.53
N ALA A 101 32.06 -8.87 -19.75
CA ALA A 101 33.10 -9.42 -18.90
C ALA A 101 32.51 -10.27 -17.73
N PHE A 102 31.43 -9.81 -17.09
CA PHE A 102 30.72 -10.59 -16.07
C PHE A 102 30.15 -11.89 -16.65
N GLU A 103 29.53 -11.85 -17.83
CA GLU A 103 29.03 -13.06 -18.51
C GLU A 103 30.18 -14.05 -18.80
N ALA A 104 31.31 -13.57 -19.32
CA ALA A 104 32.46 -14.40 -19.60
C ALA A 104 33.00 -15.07 -18.32
N VAL A 105 33.10 -14.33 -17.22
CA VAL A 105 33.53 -14.84 -15.91
C VAL A 105 32.57 -15.92 -15.38
N ILE A 106 31.25 -15.64 -15.41
CA ILE A 106 30.24 -16.59 -14.95
C ILE A 106 30.27 -17.88 -15.80
N ASN A 107 30.36 -17.74 -17.12
CA ASN A 107 30.33 -18.84 -18.04
C ASN A 107 31.63 -19.65 -18.04
N SER A 108 32.73 -19.12 -17.49
CA SER A 108 34.02 -19.85 -17.36
C SER A 108 33.94 -21.05 -16.41
N GLY A 109 32.93 -21.08 -15.51
CA GLY A 109 32.78 -22.10 -14.48
C GLY A 109 33.85 -22.05 -13.37
N LYS A 110 34.72 -21.02 -13.35
CA LYS A 110 35.84 -20.89 -12.40
C LYS A 110 35.49 -20.14 -11.11
N LEU A 111 34.28 -19.59 -11.01
CA LEU A 111 33.82 -18.94 -9.77
C LEU A 111 33.59 -19.99 -8.68
N SER A 112 34.03 -19.68 -7.49
CA SER A 112 33.66 -20.47 -6.31
C SER A 112 32.13 -20.39 -6.02
N PRO A 113 31.56 -21.38 -5.33
CA PRO A 113 30.16 -21.34 -4.93
C PRO A 113 29.76 -20.07 -4.12
N ALA A 114 30.71 -19.49 -3.38
CA ALA A 114 30.50 -18.27 -2.62
C ALA A 114 30.54 -17.00 -3.48
N GLU A 115 31.18 -17.02 -4.64
CA GLU A 115 31.31 -15.88 -5.55
C GLU A 115 30.23 -15.85 -6.62
N ALA A 116 29.83 -17.02 -7.13
CA ALA A 116 28.88 -17.12 -8.24
C ALA A 116 27.59 -16.31 -8.03
N PRO A 117 26.91 -16.35 -6.84
CA PRO A 117 25.72 -15.54 -6.60
C PRO A 117 26.00 -14.03 -6.67
N LYS A 118 27.16 -13.58 -6.16
CA LYS A 118 27.54 -12.16 -6.18
C LYS A 118 27.74 -11.64 -7.60
N PHE A 119 28.38 -12.44 -8.45
CA PHE A 119 28.58 -12.11 -9.86
C PHE A 119 27.25 -12.08 -10.63
N THR A 120 26.36 -13.04 -10.38
CA THR A 120 25.02 -13.09 -10.97
C THR A 120 24.19 -11.85 -10.59
N GLN A 121 24.21 -11.47 -9.32
CA GLN A 121 23.51 -10.26 -8.81
C GLN A 121 24.10 -8.98 -9.41
N ALA A 122 25.44 -8.88 -9.47
CA ALA A 122 26.11 -7.73 -10.07
C ALA A 122 25.74 -7.57 -11.55
N LEU A 123 25.73 -8.66 -12.31
CA LEU A 123 25.36 -8.67 -13.72
C LEU A 123 23.90 -8.26 -13.94
N ALA A 124 22.99 -8.75 -13.10
CA ALA A 124 21.60 -8.32 -13.12
C ALA A 124 21.47 -6.79 -12.94
N GLY A 125 22.19 -6.22 -11.96
CA GLY A 125 22.23 -4.78 -11.73
C GLY A 125 22.89 -3.99 -12.88
N ILE A 126 23.88 -4.55 -13.55
CA ILE A 126 24.53 -3.93 -14.72
C ILE A 126 23.53 -3.83 -15.89
N TYR A 127 22.82 -4.93 -16.22
CA TYR A 127 21.81 -4.90 -17.27
C TYR A 127 20.64 -3.96 -16.95
N TYR A 128 20.22 -3.88 -15.66
CA TYR A 128 19.24 -2.89 -15.23
C TYR A 128 19.71 -1.45 -15.49
N ARG A 129 20.94 -1.10 -15.12
CA ARG A 129 21.53 0.23 -15.38
C ARG A 129 21.72 0.53 -16.86
N ALA A 130 22.08 -0.49 -17.65
CA ALA A 130 22.17 -0.41 -19.10
C ALA A 130 20.78 -0.28 -19.77
N LYS A 131 19.68 -0.39 -19.00
CA LYS A 131 18.31 -0.42 -19.50
C LYS A 131 17.99 -1.59 -20.42
N ASP A 132 18.82 -2.62 -20.41
CA ASP A 132 18.52 -3.91 -21.05
C ASP A 132 17.65 -4.75 -20.09
N TYR A 133 16.40 -4.32 -19.95
CA TYR A 133 15.45 -4.93 -19.03
C TYR A 133 15.18 -6.42 -19.34
N PRO A 134 15.09 -6.85 -20.60
CA PRO A 134 14.94 -8.28 -20.90
C PRO A 134 16.06 -9.14 -20.29
N LYS A 135 17.32 -8.73 -20.45
CA LYS A 135 18.44 -9.45 -19.86
C LYS A 135 18.50 -9.28 -18.35
N ALA A 136 18.19 -8.10 -17.83
CA ALA A 136 18.10 -7.88 -16.39
C ALA A 136 17.13 -8.87 -15.73
N ILE A 137 15.93 -9.06 -16.29
CA ILE A 137 14.94 -10.02 -15.80
C ILE A 137 15.52 -11.44 -15.75
N ILE A 138 16.18 -11.88 -16.83
CA ILE A 138 16.78 -13.23 -16.91
C ILE A 138 17.79 -13.43 -15.78
N TRP A 139 18.67 -12.46 -15.58
CA TRP A 139 19.74 -12.57 -14.58
C TRP A 139 19.24 -12.41 -13.14
N ILE A 140 18.22 -11.55 -12.92
CA ILE A 140 17.55 -11.45 -11.62
C ILE A 140 16.88 -12.78 -11.27
N GLN A 141 16.12 -13.35 -12.20
CA GLN A 141 15.45 -14.65 -11.99
C GLN A 141 16.45 -15.78 -11.75
N ARG A 142 17.59 -15.76 -12.43
CA ARG A 142 18.67 -16.72 -12.17
C ARG A 142 19.21 -16.57 -10.74
N SER A 143 19.47 -15.34 -10.32
CA SER A 143 19.91 -15.06 -8.95
C SER A 143 18.91 -15.54 -7.89
N LEU A 144 17.62 -15.34 -8.13
CA LEU A 144 16.55 -15.76 -7.21
C LEU A 144 16.38 -17.30 -7.13
N LYS A 145 16.80 -18.05 -8.17
CA LYS A 145 16.84 -19.52 -8.10
C LYS A 145 17.95 -20.02 -7.18
N ASP A 146 19.06 -19.29 -7.11
CA ASP A 146 20.21 -19.68 -6.30
C ASP A 146 20.05 -19.26 -4.83
N SER A 147 19.35 -18.16 -4.57
CA SER A 147 19.14 -17.60 -3.24
C SER A 147 17.93 -16.68 -3.22
N ASP A 148 17.03 -16.89 -2.26
CA ASP A 148 15.91 -15.98 -1.98
C ASP A 148 16.47 -14.66 -1.40
N ASN A 149 16.43 -13.60 -2.21
CA ASN A 149 17.01 -12.30 -1.87
C ASN A 149 15.96 -11.19 -2.04
N PRO A 150 15.52 -10.54 -0.94
CA PRO A 150 14.52 -9.48 -1.00
C PRO A 150 14.88 -8.32 -1.94
N GLN A 151 16.15 -7.94 -2.04
CA GLN A 151 16.58 -6.88 -2.94
C GLN A 151 16.42 -7.29 -4.42
N MET A 152 16.64 -8.58 -4.74
CA MET A 152 16.45 -9.10 -6.09
C MET A 152 14.96 -9.18 -6.45
N HIS A 153 14.07 -9.54 -5.52
CA HIS A 153 12.62 -9.45 -5.70
C HIS A 153 12.18 -8.02 -5.99
N GLU A 154 12.67 -7.06 -5.21
CA GLU A 154 12.36 -5.65 -5.43
C GLU A 154 12.87 -5.16 -6.79
N LEU A 155 14.10 -5.51 -7.17
CA LEU A 155 14.65 -5.17 -8.48
C LEU A 155 13.85 -5.82 -9.62
N LEU A 156 13.36 -7.07 -9.43
CA LEU A 156 12.50 -7.74 -10.40
C LEU A 156 11.18 -7.00 -10.61
N VAL A 157 10.52 -6.63 -9.51
CA VAL A 157 9.28 -5.84 -9.54
C VAL A 157 9.48 -4.53 -10.28
N GLN A 158 10.54 -3.79 -9.94
CA GLN A 158 10.87 -2.52 -10.59
C GLN A 158 11.14 -2.71 -12.09
N THR A 159 11.90 -3.76 -12.44
CA THR A 159 12.23 -4.06 -13.83
C THR A 159 10.99 -4.42 -14.63
N TYR A 160 10.08 -5.24 -14.07
CA TYR A 160 8.80 -5.54 -14.69
C TYR A 160 7.94 -4.28 -14.87
N TYR A 161 7.86 -3.44 -13.82
CA TYR A 161 7.07 -2.21 -13.86
C TYR A 161 7.54 -1.24 -14.96
N ILE A 162 8.85 -0.98 -15.03
CA ILE A 162 9.45 -0.08 -16.04
C ILE A 162 9.28 -0.64 -17.46
N SER A 163 9.33 -1.97 -17.59
CA SER A 163 9.12 -2.68 -18.87
C SER A 163 7.66 -2.78 -19.30
N GLY A 164 6.71 -2.22 -18.51
CA GLY A 164 5.28 -2.32 -18.77
C GLY A 164 4.68 -3.71 -18.51
N LYS A 165 5.44 -4.64 -17.91
CA LYS A 165 5.01 -5.99 -17.54
C LYS A 165 4.27 -5.96 -16.20
N TYR A 166 3.12 -5.29 -16.18
CA TYR A 166 2.37 -5.01 -14.95
C TYR A 166 1.81 -6.27 -14.28
N ALA A 167 1.41 -7.28 -15.07
CA ALA A 167 0.89 -8.52 -14.53
C ALA A 167 1.96 -9.31 -13.77
N GLU A 168 3.16 -9.41 -14.34
CA GLU A 168 4.31 -10.05 -13.72
C GLU A 168 4.77 -9.29 -12.46
N ALA A 169 4.79 -7.94 -12.52
CA ALA A 169 5.12 -7.12 -11.36
C ALA A 169 4.13 -7.31 -10.20
N ALA A 170 2.82 -7.35 -10.48
CA ALA A 170 1.79 -7.61 -9.48
C ALA A 170 1.94 -9.00 -8.87
N LYS A 171 2.16 -10.02 -9.70
CA LYS A 171 2.36 -11.40 -9.25
C LYS A 171 3.58 -11.51 -8.34
N GLU A 172 4.69 -10.87 -8.70
CA GLU A 172 5.92 -10.86 -7.91
C GLU A 172 5.72 -10.21 -6.54
N LEU A 173 5.05 -9.05 -6.48
CA LEU A 173 4.69 -8.37 -5.22
C LEU A 173 3.79 -9.22 -4.31
N GLN A 174 2.89 -10.00 -4.91
CA GLN A 174 1.98 -10.86 -4.15
C GLN A 174 2.69 -12.13 -3.63
N SER A 175 3.58 -12.72 -4.44
CA SER A 175 4.31 -13.94 -4.08
C SER A 175 5.41 -13.70 -3.06
N SER A 176 6.09 -12.57 -3.13
CA SER A 176 7.17 -12.21 -2.19
C SER A 176 6.65 -11.74 -0.82
N HIS A 177 5.33 -11.77 -0.58
CA HIS A 177 4.70 -11.30 0.66
C HIS A 177 5.17 -9.90 1.08
N ALA A 178 5.48 -9.06 0.10
CA ALA A 178 5.96 -7.71 0.31
C ALA A 178 4.82 -6.83 0.87
N ASN A 179 4.70 -6.79 2.20
CA ASN A 179 3.66 -6.04 2.92
C ASN A 179 4.12 -4.65 3.39
N SER A 180 5.28 -4.17 2.95
CA SER A 180 5.70 -2.80 3.25
C SER A 180 4.73 -1.78 2.63
N GLU A 181 4.62 -0.60 3.22
CA GLU A 181 3.76 0.46 2.68
C GLU A 181 4.10 0.76 1.21
N GLY A 182 5.40 0.86 0.89
CA GLY A 182 5.88 1.11 -0.48
C GLY A 182 5.48 0.01 -1.46
N SER A 183 5.59 -1.26 -1.05
CA SER A 183 5.19 -2.40 -1.88
C SER A 183 3.69 -2.43 -2.14
N LEU A 184 2.87 -2.17 -1.12
CA LEU A 184 1.42 -2.08 -1.27
C LEU A 184 1.00 -0.87 -2.13
N GLN A 185 1.67 0.28 -1.99
CA GLN A 185 1.43 1.45 -2.86
C GLN A 185 1.79 1.15 -4.32
N MET A 186 2.89 0.43 -4.55
CA MET A 186 3.29 0.01 -5.90
C MET A 186 2.26 -0.97 -6.48
N LEU A 187 1.80 -1.96 -5.70
CA LEU A 187 0.75 -2.89 -6.12
C LEU A 187 -0.54 -2.14 -6.48
N ALA A 188 -0.97 -1.21 -5.63
CA ALA A 188 -2.14 -0.37 -5.90
C ALA A 188 -1.99 0.41 -7.22
N ASN A 189 -0.81 0.99 -7.47
CA ASN A 189 -0.54 1.71 -8.72
C ASN A 189 -0.57 0.78 -9.95
N ILE A 190 0.01 -0.40 -9.84
CA ILE A 190 -0.05 -1.43 -10.90
C ILE A 190 -1.50 -1.81 -11.22
N GLN A 191 -2.31 -2.07 -10.19
CA GLN A 191 -3.73 -2.41 -10.34
C GLN A 191 -4.53 -1.29 -11.02
N LEU A 192 -4.22 -0.01 -10.71
CA LEU A 192 -4.79 1.12 -11.46
C LEU A 192 -4.38 1.10 -12.95
N LYS A 193 -3.13 0.80 -13.27
CA LYS A 193 -2.65 0.69 -14.66
C LYS A 193 -3.33 -0.44 -15.42
N GLN A 194 -3.67 -1.52 -14.73
CA GLN A 194 -4.39 -2.67 -15.27
C GLN A 194 -5.92 -2.49 -15.28
N ASN A 195 -6.44 -1.36 -14.76
CA ASN A 195 -7.87 -1.14 -14.52
C ASN A 195 -8.51 -2.22 -13.60
N ASP A 196 -7.71 -2.83 -12.75
CA ASP A 196 -8.17 -3.77 -11.71
C ASP A 196 -8.69 -2.99 -10.50
N LYS A 197 -9.95 -2.55 -10.60
CA LYS A 197 -10.61 -1.76 -9.55
C LYS A 197 -10.81 -2.57 -8.27
N ALA A 198 -11.09 -3.86 -8.38
CA ALA A 198 -11.34 -4.73 -7.24
C ALA A 198 -10.05 -4.99 -6.45
N GLY A 199 -8.98 -5.37 -7.12
CA GLY A 199 -7.66 -5.54 -6.50
C GLY A 199 -7.17 -4.26 -5.85
N TYR A 200 -7.35 -3.11 -6.52
CA TYR A 200 -6.98 -1.81 -5.96
C TYR A 200 -7.67 -1.53 -4.61
N VAL A 201 -8.98 -1.76 -4.51
CA VAL A 201 -9.73 -1.57 -3.27
C VAL A 201 -9.21 -2.51 -2.18
N GLN A 202 -8.97 -3.78 -2.49
CA GLN A 202 -8.40 -4.75 -1.54
C GLN A 202 -7.01 -4.31 -1.04
N THR A 203 -6.19 -3.75 -1.93
CA THR A 203 -4.87 -3.24 -1.55
C THR A 203 -4.97 -1.98 -0.69
N LEU A 204 -5.94 -1.10 -0.97
CA LEU A 204 -6.23 0.06 -0.11
C LEU A 204 -6.73 -0.35 1.27
N GLU A 205 -7.56 -1.38 1.38
CA GLU A 205 -8.01 -1.93 2.67
C GLU A 205 -6.80 -2.42 3.50
N LYS A 206 -5.84 -3.12 2.86
CA LYS A 206 -4.59 -3.51 3.52
C LYS A 206 -3.75 -2.29 3.96
N LEU A 207 -3.64 -1.28 3.08
CA LEU A 207 -2.93 -0.03 3.41
C LEU A 207 -3.58 0.69 4.59
N ALA A 208 -4.91 0.83 4.57
CA ALA A 208 -5.64 1.49 5.65
C ALA A 208 -5.54 0.73 6.99
N GLY A 209 -5.49 -0.61 6.95
CA GLY A 209 -5.36 -1.44 8.15
C GLY A 209 -3.95 -1.50 8.72
N SER A 210 -2.92 -1.54 7.86
CA SER A 210 -1.53 -1.69 8.31
C SER A 210 -0.82 -0.34 8.51
N TYR A 211 -1.25 0.69 7.76
CA TYR A 211 -0.64 2.03 7.74
C TYR A 211 -1.75 3.07 7.83
N PRO A 212 -2.33 3.33 9.01
CA PRO A 212 -3.52 4.16 9.17
C PRO A 212 -3.24 5.62 8.79
N LYS A 213 -3.54 5.97 7.53
CA LYS A 213 -3.43 7.33 7.00
C LYS A 213 -4.78 7.80 6.46
N THR A 214 -5.12 9.05 6.74
CA THR A 214 -6.36 9.67 6.26
C THR A 214 -6.54 9.59 4.75
N SER A 215 -5.44 9.61 3.99
CA SER A 215 -5.47 9.53 2.52
C SER A 215 -6.02 8.21 1.99
N TYR A 216 -5.69 7.08 2.63
CA TYR A 216 -6.21 5.77 2.23
C TYR A 216 -7.69 5.65 2.52
N TRP A 217 -8.12 6.11 3.69
CA TRP A 217 -9.54 6.17 4.06
C TRP A 217 -10.34 7.08 3.14
N ALA A 218 -9.80 8.25 2.79
CA ALA A 218 -10.47 9.18 1.88
C ALA A 218 -10.69 8.53 0.49
N ASP A 219 -9.70 7.80 -0.03
CA ASP A 219 -9.84 7.12 -1.32
C ASP A 219 -10.84 5.95 -1.25
N LEU A 220 -10.80 5.12 -0.20
CA LEU A 220 -11.78 4.04 0.01
C LEU A 220 -13.21 4.59 0.04
N LEU A 221 -13.46 5.63 0.83
CA LEU A 221 -14.81 6.21 1.02
C LEU A 221 -15.30 6.93 -0.25
N ASN A 222 -14.42 7.60 -0.98
CA ASN A 222 -14.78 8.19 -2.27
C ASN A 222 -15.13 7.13 -3.33
N ARG A 223 -14.46 5.99 -3.29
CA ARG A 223 -14.73 4.89 -4.24
C ARG A 223 -16.03 4.16 -3.95
N VAL A 224 -16.34 3.91 -2.69
CA VAL A 224 -17.61 3.26 -2.35
C VAL A 224 -18.79 4.16 -2.69
N SER A 225 -18.71 5.45 -2.40
CA SER A 225 -19.77 6.43 -2.75
C SER A 225 -19.93 6.60 -4.27
N GLY A 226 -18.86 6.44 -5.04
CA GLY A 226 -18.88 6.52 -6.51
C GLY A 226 -19.14 5.18 -7.21
N LYS A 227 -19.44 4.10 -6.47
CA LYS A 227 -19.72 2.79 -7.03
C LYS A 227 -21.07 2.78 -7.75
N PRO A 228 -21.18 2.25 -8.97
CA PRO A 228 -22.49 2.04 -9.60
C PRO A 228 -23.42 1.23 -8.70
N GLY A 229 -24.63 1.71 -8.50
CA GLY A 229 -25.62 1.07 -7.63
C GLY A 229 -25.44 1.35 -6.13
N PHE A 230 -24.57 2.28 -5.74
CA PHE A 230 -24.47 2.72 -4.34
C PHE A 230 -25.79 3.36 -3.88
N SER A 231 -26.33 2.89 -2.74
CA SER A 231 -27.58 3.43 -2.19
C SER A 231 -27.36 4.81 -1.56
N GLY A 232 -28.19 5.77 -1.95
CA GLY A 232 -28.19 7.11 -1.35
C GLY A 232 -28.52 7.11 0.15
N THR A 233 -29.25 6.10 0.64
CA THR A 233 -29.57 5.92 2.07
C THR A 233 -28.33 5.73 2.93
N LEU A 234 -27.26 5.17 2.36
CA LEU A 234 -25.97 4.92 3.02
C LEU A 234 -25.05 6.15 3.09
N SER A 235 -25.50 7.32 2.58
CA SER A 235 -24.67 8.54 2.58
C SER A 235 -24.22 8.96 3.98
N LEU A 236 -25.12 8.83 4.97
CA LEU A 236 -24.79 9.12 6.38
C LEU A 236 -23.74 8.15 6.93
N ASP A 237 -23.77 6.87 6.53
CA ASP A 237 -22.80 5.86 6.99
C ASP A 237 -21.40 6.13 6.44
N VAL A 238 -21.30 6.66 5.22
CA VAL A 238 -20.02 7.16 4.68
C VAL A 238 -19.51 8.32 5.53
N GLN A 239 -20.36 9.27 5.90
CA GLN A 239 -19.97 10.40 6.75
C GLN A 239 -19.57 9.94 8.16
N ARG A 240 -20.25 8.94 8.73
CA ARG A 240 -19.85 8.30 10.00
C ARG A 240 -18.43 7.74 9.95
N LEU A 241 -18.08 7.01 8.88
CA LEU A 241 -16.72 6.52 8.67
C LEU A 241 -15.72 7.66 8.42
N ARG A 242 -16.10 8.71 7.70
CA ARG A 242 -15.27 9.92 7.53
C ARG A 242 -14.97 10.58 8.87
N LEU A 243 -15.97 10.73 9.73
CA LEU A 243 -15.81 11.27 11.08
C LEU A 243 -14.89 10.39 11.94
N ALA A 244 -15.14 9.06 11.95
CA ALA A 244 -14.37 8.09 12.74
C ALA A 244 -12.89 8.05 12.36
N ASN A 245 -12.58 8.37 11.09
CA ASN A 245 -11.21 8.39 10.56
C ASN A 245 -10.62 9.81 10.40
N GLY A 246 -11.20 10.80 11.10
CA GLY A 246 -10.64 12.15 11.16
C GLY A 246 -10.69 12.94 9.84
N LEU A 247 -11.56 12.56 8.92
CA LEU A 247 -11.66 13.17 7.58
C LEU A 247 -12.57 14.41 7.52
N LEU A 248 -13.30 14.72 8.58
CA LEU A 248 -14.07 15.94 8.66
C LEU A 248 -13.16 17.08 9.15
N ALA A 249 -12.88 18.03 8.26
CA ALA A 249 -11.97 19.14 8.53
C ALA A 249 -12.59 20.53 8.27
N LYS A 250 -13.64 20.58 7.43
CA LYS A 250 -14.26 21.84 6.98
C LYS A 250 -15.63 22.04 7.61
N PRO A 251 -16.07 23.31 7.83
CA PRO A 251 -17.40 23.59 8.38
C PRO A 251 -18.54 22.91 7.62
N GLY A 252 -18.49 22.95 6.28
CA GLY A 252 -19.50 22.32 5.43
C GLY A 252 -19.67 20.83 5.64
N GLU A 253 -18.58 20.10 5.93
CA GLU A 253 -18.61 18.64 6.15
C GLU A 253 -19.33 18.30 7.49
N TYR A 254 -19.08 19.06 8.55
CA TYR A 254 -19.80 18.92 9.82
C TYR A 254 -21.28 19.28 9.66
N MET A 255 -21.58 20.37 8.95
CA MET A 255 -22.95 20.80 8.67
C MET A 255 -23.71 19.75 7.86
N GLU A 256 -23.12 19.23 6.78
CA GLU A 256 -23.71 18.19 5.93
C GLU A 256 -24.03 16.92 6.74
N MET A 257 -23.05 16.37 7.48
CA MET A 257 -23.28 15.19 8.31
C MET A 257 -24.37 15.41 9.35
N SER A 258 -24.40 16.59 9.99
CA SER A 258 -25.41 16.91 10.97
C SER A 258 -26.82 17.02 10.36
N GLN A 259 -26.91 17.58 9.15
CA GLN A 259 -28.19 17.65 8.42
C GLN A 259 -28.68 16.26 8.02
N LEU A 260 -27.78 15.40 7.51
CA LEU A 260 -28.10 14.01 7.19
C LEU A 260 -28.57 13.24 8.43
N ALA A 261 -27.93 13.44 9.57
CA ALA A 261 -28.34 12.81 10.83
C ALA A 261 -29.73 13.27 11.30
N LEU A 262 -30.03 14.56 11.18
CA LEU A 262 -31.38 15.08 11.47
C LEU A 262 -32.43 14.51 10.51
N GLN A 263 -32.15 14.45 9.22
CA GLN A 263 -33.03 13.86 8.20
C GLN A 263 -33.31 12.37 8.45
N ALA A 264 -32.28 11.65 8.92
CA ALA A 264 -32.41 10.25 9.31
C ALA A 264 -33.11 10.02 10.66
N GLY A 265 -33.62 11.08 11.33
CA GLY A 265 -34.27 10.97 12.63
C GLY A 265 -33.30 10.70 13.80
N ASN A 266 -32.00 11.03 13.65
CA ASN A 266 -30.98 10.84 14.68
C ASN A 266 -30.44 12.18 15.22
N PRO A 267 -31.29 13.00 15.92
CA PRO A 267 -30.88 14.33 16.38
C PRO A 267 -29.77 14.29 17.43
N ALA A 268 -29.67 13.23 18.23
CA ALA A 268 -28.58 13.06 19.19
C ALA A 268 -27.21 12.89 18.47
N GLU A 269 -27.19 12.22 17.33
CA GLU A 269 -25.98 12.11 16.50
C GLU A 269 -25.63 13.47 15.89
N ALA A 270 -26.61 14.16 15.33
CA ALA A 270 -26.41 15.51 14.79
C ALA A 270 -25.79 16.46 15.83
N LEU A 271 -26.31 16.46 17.05
CA LEU A 271 -25.80 17.29 18.14
C LEU A 271 -24.36 16.93 18.50
N LYS A 272 -24.02 15.65 18.62
CA LYS A 272 -22.63 15.19 18.85
C LYS A 272 -21.67 15.67 17.77
N VAL A 273 -22.05 15.58 16.51
CA VAL A 273 -21.23 16.04 15.37
C VAL A 273 -21.01 17.55 15.42
N ILE A 274 -22.07 18.30 15.67
CA ILE A 274 -22.02 19.77 15.82
C ILE A 274 -21.09 20.14 16.97
N ASP A 275 -21.29 19.56 18.16
CA ASP A 275 -20.48 19.87 19.34
C ASP A 275 -18.99 19.52 19.11
N GLN A 276 -18.70 18.44 18.38
CA GLN A 276 -17.33 18.12 17.98
C GLN A 276 -16.75 19.19 17.04
N GLY A 277 -17.52 19.71 16.08
CA GLY A 277 -17.11 20.79 15.20
C GLY A 277 -16.83 22.09 15.96
N TYR A 278 -17.69 22.44 16.95
CA TYR A 278 -17.43 23.57 17.84
C TYR A 278 -16.19 23.37 18.71
N LYS A 279 -16.04 22.20 19.32
CA LYS A 279 -14.85 21.85 20.13
C LYS A 279 -13.54 21.97 19.36
N LYS A 280 -13.56 21.62 18.07
CA LYS A 280 -12.38 21.76 17.18
C LYS A 280 -12.20 23.19 16.65
N GLY A 281 -13.07 24.14 16.98
CA GLY A 281 -13.03 25.50 16.45
C GLY A 281 -13.32 25.59 14.94
N VAL A 282 -13.92 24.56 14.37
CA VAL A 282 -14.31 24.52 12.95
C VAL A 282 -15.70 25.18 12.76
N LEU A 283 -16.61 24.99 13.70
CA LEU A 283 -17.90 25.62 13.72
C LEU A 283 -17.94 26.78 14.71
N GLY A 284 -18.90 27.68 14.55
CA GLY A 284 -19.12 28.84 15.43
C GLY A 284 -18.18 30.01 15.15
N VAL A 285 -17.46 29.99 14.05
CA VAL A 285 -16.50 31.04 13.66
C VAL A 285 -16.82 31.58 12.26
N GLY A 286 -16.36 32.82 11.99
CA GLY A 286 -16.52 33.46 10.68
C GLY A 286 -17.96 33.94 10.40
N SER A 287 -18.21 34.32 9.15
CA SER A 287 -19.49 34.83 8.66
C SER A 287 -20.65 33.83 8.79
N ASP A 288 -20.34 32.52 8.77
CA ASP A 288 -21.34 31.45 8.85
C ASP A 288 -21.70 31.05 10.29
N ALA A 289 -21.07 31.64 11.32
CA ALA A 289 -21.37 31.34 12.72
C ALA A 289 -22.87 31.38 13.08
N PRO A 290 -23.67 32.34 12.60
CA PRO A 290 -25.11 32.33 12.88
C PRO A 290 -25.86 31.16 12.24
N ARG A 291 -25.38 30.65 11.09
CA ARG A 291 -25.95 29.45 10.43
C ARG A 291 -25.62 28.20 11.22
N HIS A 292 -24.38 28.10 11.72
CA HIS A 292 -23.95 27.01 12.57
C HIS A 292 -24.78 26.95 13.87
N GLN A 293 -25.01 28.11 14.49
CA GLN A 293 -25.80 28.19 15.71
C GLN A 293 -27.24 27.75 15.46
N ARG A 294 -27.89 28.22 14.38
CA ARG A 294 -29.26 27.79 14.06
C ARG A 294 -29.40 26.26 13.91
N LEU A 295 -28.42 25.62 13.27
CA LEU A 295 -28.41 24.16 13.14
C LEU A 295 -28.23 23.47 14.50
N LYS A 296 -27.37 24.03 15.37
CA LYS A 296 -27.19 23.54 16.75
C LYS A 296 -28.49 23.64 17.55
N ASP A 297 -29.17 24.82 17.51
CA ASP A 297 -30.42 25.04 18.21
C ASP A 297 -31.51 24.08 17.74
N LEU A 298 -31.58 23.83 16.43
CA LEU A 298 -32.49 22.84 15.85
C LEU A 298 -32.19 21.43 16.38
N ALA A 299 -30.92 21.03 16.38
CA ALA A 299 -30.50 19.69 16.85
C ALA A 299 -30.79 19.50 18.34
N VAL A 300 -30.55 20.52 19.17
CA VAL A 300 -30.89 20.52 20.61
C VAL A 300 -32.38 20.33 20.82
N LYS A 301 -33.20 21.17 20.14
CA LYS A 301 -34.66 21.08 20.25
C LYS A 301 -35.17 19.72 19.82
N THR A 302 -34.75 19.26 18.64
CA THR A 302 -35.21 17.97 18.08
C THR A 302 -34.79 16.79 18.95
N ALA A 303 -33.59 16.82 19.54
CA ALA A 303 -33.12 15.78 20.46
C ALA A 303 -33.97 15.71 21.73
N ALA A 304 -34.31 16.87 22.32
CA ALA A 304 -35.17 16.95 23.49
C ALA A 304 -36.60 16.47 23.19
N ASP A 305 -37.14 16.81 22.02
CA ASP A 305 -38.48 16.37 21.61
C ASP A 305 -38.50 14.86 21.31
N SER A 306 -37.45 14.33 20.65
CA SER A 306 -37.28 12.90 20.41
C SER A 306 -37.19 12.08 21.72
N GLU A 307 -36.54 12.61 22.74
CA GLU A 307 -36.45 11.94 24.04
C GLU A 307 -37.81 11.86 24.74
N LYS A 308 -38.60 12.92 24.68
CA LYS A 308 -39.95 12.96 25.29
C LYS A 308 -40.93 12.01 24.61
N THR A 309 -40.79 11.82 23.30
CA THR A 309 -41.74 11.03 22.49
C THR A 309 -41.29 9.59 22.29
N ALA A 310 -40.08 9.22 22.71
CA ALA A 310 -39.47 7.94 22.40
C ALA A 310 -40.32 6.71 22.78
N ALA A 311 -40.95 6.70 23.95
CA ALA A 311 -41.82 5.59 24.38
C ALA A 311 -43.07 5.44 23.53
N ALA A 312 -43.69 6.58 23.15
CA ALA A 312 -44.85 6.56 22.25
C ALA A 312 -44.48 6.10 20.84
N GLN A 313 -43.33 6.57 20.32
CA GLN A 313 -42.80 6.14 19.04
C GLN A 313 -42.49 4.63 19.02
N GLU A 314 -41.87 4.09 20.07
CA GLU A 314 -41.60 2.66 20.19
C GLU A 314 -42.90 1.83 20.11
N ALA A 315 -43.92 2.25 20.84
CA ALA A 315 -45.22 1.57 20.84
C ALA A 315 -45.89 1.61 19.45
N GLU A 316 -45.86 2.76 18.79
CA GLU A 316 -46.41 2.92 17.43
C GLU A 316 -45.66 2.11 16.39
N LEU A 317 -44.33 2.21 16.34
CA LEU A 317 -43.46 1.49 15.40
C LEU A 317 -43.60 -0.02 15.60
N THR A 318 -43.67 -0.49 16.85
CA THR A 318 -43.90 -1.90 17.16
C THR A 318 -45.29 -2.37 16.68
N LYS A 319 -46.35 -1.59 16.90
CA LYS A 319 -47.71 -1.88 16.43
C LYS A 319 -47.77 -1.97 14.90
N ASN A 320 -47.12 -1.03 14.24
CA ASN A 320 -47.10 -0.94 12.78
C ASN A 320 -46.06 -1.92 12.11
N LYS A 321 -45.34 -2.67 12.91
CA LYS A 321 -44.25 -3.56 12.46
C LYS A 321 -43.19 -2.85 11.57
N ASP A 322 -42.90 -1.59 11.88
CA ASP A 322 -41.93 -0.78 11.17
C ASP A 322 -40.52 -1.09 11.68
N ALA A 323 -39.86 -2.07 11.06
CA ALA A 323 -38.52 -2.48 11.41
C ALA A 323 -37.47 -1.38 11.21
N ASP A 324 -37.55 -0.65 10.09
CA ASP A 324 -36.62 0.43 9.77
C ASP A 324 -36.74 1.58 10.78
N GLY A 325 -37.98 2.01 11.10
CA GLY A 325 -38.25 3.02 12.10
C GLY A 325 -37.79 2.61 13.51
N LEU A 326 -38.04 1.34 13.89
CA LEU A 326 -37.61 0.79 15.18
C LEU A 326 -36.09 0.74 15.31
N SER A 327 -35.38 0.38 14.23
CA SER A 327 -33.93 0.40 14.18
C SER A 327 -33.37 1.82 14.31
N ASN A 328 -33.95 2.80 13.62
CA ASN A 328 -33.54 4.20 13.71
C ASN A 328 -33.75 4.77 15.13
N LEU A 329 -34.89 4.49 15.74
CA LEU A 329 -35.15 4.88 17.13
C LEU A 329 -34.11 4.28 18.08
N GLY A 330 -33.81 2.99 17.93
CA GLY A 330 -32.78 2.28 18.70
C GLY A 330 -31.40 2.87 18.52
N PHE A 331 -31.00 3.20 17.29
CA PHE A 331 -29.70 3.83 17.00
C PHE A 331 -29.60 5.20 17.68
N GLY A 332 -30.66 6.03 17.61
CA GLY A 332 -30.75 7.31 18.30
C GLY A 332 -30.58 7.15 19.82
N MET A 333 -31.22 6.13 20.43
CA MET A 333 -31.05 5.81 21.85
C MET A 333 -29.63 5.44 22.22
N VAL A 334 -28.95 4.58 21.41
CA VAL A 334 -27.54 4.25 21.63
C VAL A 334 -26.68 5.50 21.60
N THR A 335 -26.91 6.35 20.61
CA THR A 335 -26.16 7.61 20.46
C THR A 335 -26.43 8.58 21.62
N ALA A 336 -27.64 8.60 22.16
CA ALA A 336 -28.02 9.39 23.36
C ALA A 336 -27.52 8.80 24.69
N GLY A 337 -26.78 7.68 24.65
CA GLY A 337 -26.22 7.03 25.84
C GLY A 337 -27.11 5.96 26.50
N LYS A 338 -28.28 5.67 25.91
CA LYS A 338 -29.22 4.61 26.36
C LYS A 338 -28.93 3.29 25.59
N ALA A 339 -27.69 2.83 25.68
CA ALA A 339 -27.16 1.77 24.82
C ALA A 339 -27.93 0.44 24.92
N ASP A 340 -28.25 -0.03 26.12
CA ASP A 340 -28.89 -1.35 26.27
C ASP A 340 -30.30 -1.36 25.66
N LYS A 341 -31.11 -0.34 25.93
CA LYS A 341 -32.44 -0.23 25.35
C LYS A 341 -32.39 -0.05 23.83
N GLY A 342 -31.49 0.80 23.35
CA GLY A 342 -31.32 1.01 21.90
C GLY A 342 -30.92 -0.27 21.17
N LEU A 343 -29.95 -1.03 21.70
CA LEU A 343 -29.53 -2.30 21.12
C LEU A 343 -30.61 -3.40 21.17
N GLU A 344 -31.45 -3.39 22.20
CA GLU A 344 -32.62 -4.28 22.28
C GLU A 344 -33.56 -4.01 21.10
N LEU A 345 -33.94 -2.75 20.86
CA LEU A 345 -34.81 -2.37 19.75
C LEU A 345 -34.23 -2.71 18.39
N MET A 346 -32.95 -2.40 18.19
CA MET A 346 -32.26 -2.70 16.92
C MET A 346 -32.14 -4.21 16.68
N THR A 347 -31.89 -5.00 17.74
CA THR A 347 -31.85 -6.46 17.63
C THR A 347 -33.21 -7.04 17.29
N LYS A 348 -34.28 -6.48 17.84
CA LYS A 348 -35.64 -6.85 17.51
C LYS A 348 -35.95 -6.50 16.05
N ALA A 349 -35.65 -5.27 15.63
CA ALA A 349 -35.85 -4.80 14.26
C ALA A 349 -35.12 -5.66 13.22
N ALA A 350 -33.87 -6.04 13.48
CA ALA A 350 -33.05 -6.86 12.57
C ALA A 350 -33.58 -8.31 12.38
N LYS A 351 -34.53 -8.74 13.20
CA LYS A 351 -35.20 -10.06 13.13
C LYS A 351 -36.61 -9.99 12.53
N MET A 352 -37.08 -8.80 12.19
CA MET A 352 -38.42 -8.62 11.60
C MET A 352 -38.34 -8.87 10.09
N ASP A 353 -39.29 -9.64 9.58
CA ASP A 353 -39.39 -9.96 8.14
C ASP A 353 -39.87 -8.75 7.30
N GLU A 354 -40.47 -7.75 7.96
CA GLU A 354 -41.00 -6.54 7.33
C GLU A 354 -39.96 -5.46 7.05
N ALA A 355 -38.66 -5.72 7.30
CA ALA A 355 -37.58 -4.77 7.03
C ALA A 355 -37.48 -4.47 5.52
N LYS A 356 -37.54 -3.17 5.17
CA LYS A 356 -37.33 -2.70 3.79
C LYS A 356 -35.87 -2.77 3.37
N HIS A 357 -34.98 -2.49 4.35
CA HIS A 357 -33.53 -2.43 4.15
C HIS A 357 -32.76 -3.35 5.13
N PRO A 358 -32.95 -4.69 5.05
CA PRO A 358 -32.45 -5.62 6.07
C PRO A 358 -30.92 -5.58 6.24
N GLU A 359 -30.19 -5.30 5.17
CA GLU A 359 -28.72 -5.23 5.25
C GLU A 359 -28.24 -3.91 5.89
N GLU A 360 -28.96 -2.80 5.67
CA GLU A 360 -28.70 -1.54 6.38
C GLU A 360 -28.99 -1.67 7.88
N LEU A 361 -30.06 -2.38 8.26
CA LEU A 361 -30.37 -2.64 9.68
C LEU A 361 -29.23 -3.40 10.37
N LYS A 362 -28.65 -4.42 9.72
CA LYS A 362 -27.50 -5.16 10.24
C LYS A 362 -26.26 -4.27 10.33
N LEU A 363 -25.99 -3.44 9.30
CA LEU A 363 -24.89 -2.48 9.29
C LEU A 363 -25.03 -1.52 10.49
N HIS A 364 -26.20 -0.89 10.65
CA HIS A 364 -26.46 0.04 11.74
C HIS A 364 -26.36 -0.63 13.11
N LEU A 365 -26.88 -1.86 13.27
CA LEU A 365 -26.73 -2.63 14.50
C LEU A 365 -25.26 -2.89 14.84
N GLY A 366 -24.44 -3.27 13.87
CA GLY A 366 -23.01 -3.46 14.06
C GLY A 366 -22.29 -2.17 14.47
N ILE A 367 -22.63 -1.03 13.86
CA ILE A 367 -22.10 0.29 14.22
C ILE A 367 -22.52 0.66 15.65
N ALA A 368 -23.78 0.49 16.00
CA ALA A 368 -24.31 0.78 17.34
C ALA A 368 -23.66 -0.09 18.43
N GLN A 369 -23.45 -1.38 18.15
CA GLN A 369 -22.72 -2.28 19.05
C GLN A 369 -21.27 -1.81 19.27
N ALA A 370 -20.59 -1.32 18.22
CA ALA A 370 -19.26 -0.76 18.36
C ALA A 370 -19.26 0.53 19.19
N GLN A 371 -20.22 1.43 18.97
CA GLN A 371 -20.40 2.65 19.78
C GLN A 371 -20.67 2.34 21.26
N ALA A 372 -21.39 1.25 21.55
CA ALA A 372 -21.66 0.75 22.90
C ALA A 372 -20.49 -0.04 23.50
N GLY A 373 -19.31 -0.11 22.87
CA GLY A 373 -18.15 -0.85 23.34
C GLY A 373 -18.24 -2.37 23.18
N LYS A 374 -19.28 -2.90 22.54
CA LYS A 374 -19.50 -4.34 22.33
C LYS A 374 -18.76 -4.83 21.07
N LYS A 375 -17.43 -4.67 21.04
CA LYS A 375 -16.57 -4.94 19.87
C LYS A 375 -16.80 -6.32 19.23
N ALA A 376 -16.81 -7.40 20.03
CA ALA A 376 -16.98 -8.75 19.51
C ALA A 376 -18.34 -8.94 18.80
N ALA A 377 -19.43 -8.42 19.41
CA ALA A 377 -20.76 -8.46 18.82
C ALA A 377 -20.82 -7.62 17.52
N ALA A 378 -20.22 -6.42 17.52
CA ALA A 378 -20.15 -5.57 16.35
C ALA A 378 -19.50 -6.28 15.15
N LEU A 379 -18.31 -6.88 15.37
CA LEU A 379 -17.60 -7.62 14.32
C LEU A 379 -18.39 -8.84 13.82
N ALA A 380 -19.07 -9.56 14.72
CA ALA A 380 -19.93 -10.69 14.35
C ALA A 380 -21.12 -10.23 13.49
N THR A 381 -21.78 -9.14 13.87
CA THR A 381 -22.91 -8.57 13.13
C THR A 381 -22.48 -8.04 11.77
N LEU A 382 -21.41 -7.22 11.70
CA LEU A 382 -20.92 -6.63 10.45
C LEU A 382 -20.51 -7.70 9.43
N LYS A 383 -19.98 -8.85 9.88
CA LYS A 383 -19.65 -9.99 9.02
C LYS A 383 -20.87 -10.60 8.30
N THR A 384 -22.07 -10.40 8.83
CA THR A 384 -23.32 -10.94 8.23
C THR A 384 -23.90 -10.03 7.16
N VAL A 385 -23.45 -8.79 7.05
CA VAL A 385 -23.95 -7.81 6.08
C VAL A 385 -23.56 -8.22 4.67
N LYS A 386 -24.53 -8.23 3.77
CA LYS A 386 -24.39 -8.60 2.36
C LYS A 386 -24.92 -7.47 1.47
N GLY A 387 -24.95 -7.71 0.16
CA GLY A 387 -25.50 -6.75 -0.81
C GLY A 387 -24.44 -6.14 -1.71
N THR A 388 -24.90 -5.48 -2.75
CA THR A 388 -24.05 -4.86 -3.79
C THR A 388 -24.22 -3.35 -3.84
N ASP A 389 -25.11 -2.81 -3.01
CA ASP A 389 -25.52 -1.40 -2.88
C ASP A 389 -24.55 -0.53 -2.07
N GLY A 390 -23.49 -1.11 -1.52
CA GLY A 390 -22.50 -0.45 -0.67
C GLY A 390 -22.54 -0.89 0.79
N ALA A 391 -23.65 -1.49 1.29
CA ALA A 391 -23.75 -1.91 2.68
C ALA A 391 -22.63 -2.87 3.11
N ALA A 392 -22.36 -3.90 2.30
CA ALA A 392 -21.30 -4.87 2.56
C ALA A 392 -19.89 -4.23 2.52
N ASP A 393 -19.67 -3.25 1.63
CA ASP A 393 -18.41 -2.51 1.57
C ASP A 393 -18.20 -1.69 2.86
N LEU A 394 -19.22 -0.96 3.29
CA LEU A 394 -19.18 -0.16 4.52
C LEU A 394 -19.01 -1.04 5.77
N ALA A 395 -19.65 -2.22 5.81
CA ALA A 395 -19.46 -3.17 6.90
C ALA A 395 -18.01 -3.68 6.99
N ARG A 396 -17.33 -3.92 5.86
CA ARG A 396 -15.90 -4.25 5.85
C ARG A 396 -15.06 -3.08 6.34
N TYR A 397 -15.39 -1.85 5.94
CA TYR A 397 -14.66 -0.66 6.36
C TYR A 397 -14.85 -0.37 7.86
N TRP A 398 -16.04 -0.58 8.40
CA TRP A 398 -16.26 -0.52 9.85
C TRP A 398 -15.49 -1.60 10.59
N THR A 399 -15.45 -2.83 10.06
CA THR A 399 -14.63 -3.91 10.61
C THR A 399 -13.15 -3.53 10.65
N LEU A 400 -12.67 -2.90 9.59
CA LEU A 400 -11.29 -2.42 9.50
C LEU A 400 -11.03 -1.32 10.52
N GLN A 401 -11.91 -0.32 10.62
CA GLN A 401 -11.81 0.79 11.55
C GLN A 401 -11.86 0.34 13.02
N ILE A 402 -12.72 -0.62 13.37
CA ILE A 402 -12.84 -1.17 14.73
C ILE A 402 -11.57 -1.95 15.13
N ASN A 403 -10.91 -2.61 14.19
CA ASN A 403 -9.68 -3.35 14.45
C ASN A 403 -8.43 -2.47 14.43
N HIS A 404 -8.44 -1.41 13.63
CA HIS A 404 -7.30 -0.50 13.41
C HIS A 404 -7.80 0.96 13.47
N PRO A 405 -8.17 1.46 14.66
CA PRO A 405 -8.64 2.85 14.82
C PRO A 405 -7.50 3.83 14.50
N MET A 406 -7.87 4.98 13.91
CA MET A 406 -6.96 6.10 13.61
C MET A 406 -6.60 6.87 14.89
#